data_b2c4d51b62f647bd02c670ba9564cef3
#
_entry.id   b2c4d51b62f647bd02c670ba9564cef3
#
_cell.length_a   1.000
_cell.length_b   1.000
_cell.length_c   1.000
_cell.angle_alpha   90.00
_cell.angle_beta   90.00
_cell.angle_gamma   90.00
#
_symmetry.space_group_name_H-M   'P 1'
#
loop_
_entity.id
_entity.type
_entity.pdbx_description
1 polymer ?
#
loop_
_entity_poly.entity_id
_entity_poly.type
_entity_poly.pdbx_seq_one_letter_code
_entity_poly.pdbx_strand_id
1 'polypeptide(L)' 'MTGKNQPKRKWFIVMNSKLEYFSGLMYGGQLVWCNDYNEAKPLDDEAKFRTLQYMCYGEELILDYIS' A
#
# COMPACT_ATOMS: atom_id res chain seq x y z
N MET A 1 27.17 -7.59 14.58
CA MET A 1 26.60 -7.75 14.15
C MET A 1 25.78 -7.81 13.60
N THR A 2 25.60 -7.67 13.75
CA THR A 2 25.20 -7.62 13.12
C THR A 2 24.22 -7.42 12.22
N GLY A 3 23.75 -6.61 12.04
CA GLY A 3 22.86 -6.07 11.05
C GLY A 3 22.57 -6.91 9.88
N LYS A 4 23.39 -7.78 9.57
CA LYS A 4 23.20 -8.69 8.45
C LYS A 4 21.98 -9.57 8.62
N ASN A 5 21.46 -9.67 9.82
CA ASN A 5 20.30 -10.49 10.09
C ASN A 5 19.01 -9.71 10.07
N GLN A 6 19.08 -8.50 9.59
CA GLN A 6 17.84 -7.73 9.45
C GLN A 6 16.96 -8.38 8.41
N PRO A 7 15.67 -8.54 8.71
CA PRO A 7 14.76 -9.11 7.74
C PRO A 7 14.68 -8.21 6.52
N LYS A 8 14.61 -8.82 5.37
CA LYS A 8 14.40 -8.07 4.15
C LYS A 8 13.01 -7.45 4.20
N ARG A 9 12.96 -6.17 3.95
CA ARG A 9 11.67 -5.51 3.85
C ARG A 9 11.03 -5.89 2.53
N LYS A 10 9.80 -6.29 2.61
CA LYS A 10 9.03 -6.61 1.42
C LYS A 10 8.16 -5.42 1.09
N TRP A 11 8.43 -4.85 -0.04
CA TRP A 11 7.63 -3.73 -0.53
C TRP A 11 6.41 -4.25 -1.25
N PHE A 12 5.32 -3.54 -1.12
CA PHE A 12 4.09 -3.93 -1.78
C PHE A 12 3.31 -2.70 -2.20
N ILE A 13 2.43 -2.91 -3.16
CA ILE A 13 1.54 -1.87 -3.66
C ILE A 13 0.13 -2.27 -3.29
N VAL A 14 -0.64 -1.30 -2.84
CA VAL A 14 -2.02 -1.53 -2.43
C VAL A 14 -2.95 -1.16 -3.58
N MET A 15 -3.88 -2.05 -3.89
CA MET A 15 -4.87 -1.84 -4.93
C MET A 15 -6.25 -1.94 -4.34
N ASN A 16 -7.20 -1.25 -4.97
CA ASN A 16 -8.60 -1.40 -4.59
C ASN A 16 -9.30 -2.39 -5.53
N SER A 17 -10.58 -2.59 -5.32
CA SER A 17 -11.34 -3.57 -6.12
C SER A 17 -11.46 -3.16 -7.59
N LYS A 18 -11.21 -1.90 -7.89
CA LYS A 18 -11.24 -1.42 -9.27
C LYS A 18 -9.87 -1.53 -9.93
N LEU A 19 -8.91 -2.14 -9.25
CA LEU A 19 -7.54 -2.31 -9.72
C LEU A 19 -6.82 -0.99 -9.89
N GLU A 20 -7.18 -0.02 -9.08
CA GLU A 20 -6.45 1.25 -9.00
C GLU A 20 -5.42 1.15 -7.87
N TYR A 21 -4.33 1.89 -8.01
CA TYR A 21 -3.21 1.83 -7.07
C TYR A 21 -3.27 2.97 -6.07
N PHE A 22 -2.84 2.68 -4.84
CA PHE A 22 -2.71 3.72 -3.83
C PHE A 22 -1.56 4.65 -4.20
N SER A 23 -1.86 5.94 -4.30
CA SER A 23 -0.87 6.93 -4.75
C SER A 23 -0.05 7.52 -3.61
N GLY A 24 -0.39 7.20 -2.37
CA GLY A 24 0.29 7.78 -1.23
C GLY A 24 -0.28 9.11 -0.78
N LEU A 25 -1.32 9.56 -1.44
CA LEU A 25 -1.92 10.86 -1.16
C LEU A 25 -3.28 10.69 -0.50
N MET A 26 -3.65 11.70 0.30
CA MET A 26 -4.97 11.76 0.89
C MET A 26 -5.55 13.13 0.61
N TYR A 27 -6.83 13.14 0.31
CA TYR A 27 -7.52 14.38 0.01
C TYR A 27 -8.89 14.34 0.66
N GLY A 28 -9.15 15.32 1.52
CA GLY A 28 -10.43 15.38 2.19
C GLY A 28 -10.74 14.18 3.06
N GLY A 29 -9.69 13.55 3.62
CA GLY A 29 -9.87 12.38 4.46
C GLY A 29 -10.04 11.09 3.68
N GLN A 30 -9.91 11.15 2.36
CA GLN A 30 -10.04 9.96 1.51
C GLN A 30 -8.73 9.68 0.80
N LEU A 31 -8.50 8.41 0.52
CA LEU A 31 -7.31 7.99 -0.20
C LEU A 31 -7.46 8.35 -1.67
N VAL A 32 -6.35 8.75 -2.27
CA VAL A 32 -6.30 9.04 -3.70
C VAL A 32 -5.75 7.82 -4.42
N TRP A 33 -6.48 7.37 -5.43
CA TRP A 33 -6.09 6.20 -6.22
C TRP A 33 -5.64 6.66 -7.60
N CYS A 34 -4.73 5.90 -8.19
CA CYS A 34 -4.22 6.23 -9.51
C CYS A 34 -4.23 4.99 -10.40
N ASN A 35 -4.19 5.22 -11.70
CA ASN A 35 -4.18 4.12 -12.67
C ASN A 35 -2.81 3.83 -13.22
N ASP A 36 -1.82 4.64 -12.84
CA ASP A 36 -0.46 4.50 -13.36
C ASP A 36 0.39 3.79 -12.32
N TYR A 37 0.90 2.61 -12.67
CA TYR A 37 1.73 1.85 -11.77
C TYR A 37 2.94 2.65 -11.31
N ASN A 38 3.47 3.52 -12.17
CA ASN A 38 4.65 4.31 -11.85
C ASN A 38 4.35 5.38 -10.81
N GLU A 39 3.10 5.70 -10.59
CA GLU A 39 2.70 6.67 -9.59
C GLU A 39 2.20 6.00 -8.32
N ALA A 40 2.20 4.68 -8.29
CA ALA A 40 1.80 3.95 -7.10
C ALA A 40 2.82 4.17 -5.99
N LYS A 41 2.33 4.29 -4.76
CA LYS A 41 3.19 4.47 -3.60
C LYS A 41 3.45 3.12 -2.94
N PRO A 42 4.66 2.58 -3.03
CA PRO A 42 4.96 1.32 -2.35
C PRO A 42 4.99 1.52 -0.83
N LEU A 43 4.55 0.50 -0.14
CA LEU A 43 4.61 0.46 1.32
C LEU A 43 5.47 -0.71 1.74
N ASP A 44 6.08 -0.59 2.92
CA ASP A 44 6.92 -1.64 3.44
C ASP A 44 6.49 -2.10 4.83
N ASP A 45 5.34 -1.65 5.28
CA ASP A 45 4.86 -1.91 6.63
C ASP A 45 3.40 -2.34 6.58
N GLU A 46 3.15 -3.57 6.97
CA GLU A 46 1.79 -4.10 6.95
C GLU A 46 0.85 -3.35 7.90
N ALA A 47 1.39 -2.70 8.92
CA ALA A 47 0.56 -1.88 9.78
C ALA A 47 -0.04 -0.72 9.00
N LYS A 48 0.72 -0.18 8.05
CA LYS A 48 0.19 0.87 7.18
C LYS A 48 -0.93 0.34 6.31
N PHE A 49 -0.79 -0.89 5.81
CA PHE A 49 -1.83 -1.50 5.02
C PHE A 49 -3.11 -1.68 5.83
N ARG A 50 -2.98 -2.12 7.09
CA ARG A 50 -4.15 -2.29 7.94
C ARG A 50 -4.85 -0.96 8.19
N THR A 51 -4.06 0.11 8.36
CA THR A 51 -4.64 1.43 8.54
C THR A 51 -5.43 1.84 7.31
N LEU A 52 -4.88 1.59 6.11
CA LEU A 52 -5.59 1.89 4.88
C LEU A 52 -6.86 1.06 4.76
N GLN A 53 -6.78 -0.21 5.11
CA GLN A 53 -7.94 -1.09 5.08
C GLN A 53 -9.04 -0.58 6.00
N TYR A 54 -8.65 -0.10 7.17
CA TYR A 54 -9.59 0.46 8.11
C TYR A 54 -10.25 1.73 7.57
N MET A 55 -9.46 2.57 6.91
CA MET A 55 -9.98 3.80 6.32
C MET A 55 -10.91 3.52 5.15
N CYS A 56 -10.71 2.41 4.47
CA CYS A 56 -11.55 2.03 3.34
C CYS A 56 -12.59 1.00 3.77
N TYR A 57 -13.27 1.31 4.83
CA TYR A 57 -14.27 0.41 5.40
C TYR A 57 -15.28 0.00 4.33
N GLY A 58 -15.48 -1.29 4.20
CA GLY A 58 -16.43 -1.81 3.23
C GLY A 58 -15.85 -2.08 1.87
N GLU A 59 -14.59 -1.77 1.66
CA GLU A 59 -13.92 -2.05 0.39
C GLU A 59 -12.77 -3.01 0.63
N GLU A 60 -12.66 -4.00 -0.23
CA GLU A 60 -11.58 -4.98 -0.13
C GLU A 60 -10.34 -4.43 -0.82
N LEU A 61 -9.24 -4.33 -0.05
CA LEU A 61 -7.96 -3.90 -0.61
C LEU A 61 -7.10 -5.11 -0.89
N ILE A 62 -6.33 -5.01 -1.95
CA ILE A 62 -5.45 -6.07 -2.41
C ILE A 62 -4.01 -5.62 -2.22
N LEU A 63 -3.19 -6.53 -1.73
CA LEU A 63 -1.80 -6.27 -1.45
C LEU A 63 -0.96 -7.03 -2.47
N ASP A 64 -0.15 -6.31 -3.24
CA ASP A 64 0.65 -6.91 -4.30
C ASP A 64 2.13 -6.67 -4.00
N TYR A 65 2.84 -7.72 -3.66
CA TYR A 65 4.25 -7.61 -3.33
C TYR A 65 5.09 -7.37 -4.57
N ILE A 66 6.07 -6.48 -4.42
CA ILE A 66 7.02 -6.19 -5.47
C ILE A 66 8.16 -7.18 -5.35
N SER A 67 8.48 -7.86 -6.42
CA SER A 67 9.58 -8.82 -6.43
C SER A 67 10.90 -8.19 -6.85
#